data_62f4d98a62561fd4ee90c158e3633604
#
_entry.id   62f4d98a62561fd4ee90c158e3633604
#
_cell.length_a   1.000
_cell.length_b   1.000
_cell.length_c   1.000
_cell.angle_alpha   90.00
_cell.angle_beta   90.00
_cell.angle_gamma   90.00
#
_symmetry.space_group_name_H-M   'P 1'
#
loop_
_entity.id
_entity.type
_entity.pdbx_description
1 polymer ?
#
loop_
_entity_poly.entity_id
_entity_poly.type
_entity_poly.pdbx_seq_one_letter_code
_entity_poly.pdbx_strand_id
1 'polypeptide(L)'
;MAKALTLANPKFGIMLCGTCGNGKTTLLRAFQLLLNFLNGKGYFEQSTGIRIVDAKDISALMRDPHTKTVRNTPMLAIEDMGREATEVLDYGNVLSPVVDLLEYRYNEQLFTFITTNLNAKDVRQKYGARIADRFNEMLCVIPFTASSFRGKTLNT
;
A
#
# COMPACT_ATOMS: atom_id res chain seq x y z
N MET A 1 0.68 14.36 -1.45
CA MET A 1 0.14 13.56 -0.33
C MET A 1 -0.76 14.39 0.58
N ALA A 2 -0.30 15.48 1.22
CA ALA A 2 -1.15 16.31 2.07
C ALA A 2 -2.48 16.70 1.40
N LYS A 3 -2.43 17.21 0.17
CA LYS A 3 -3.63 17.57 -0.60
C LYS A 3 -4.60 16.39 -0.78
N ALA A 4 -4.12 15.17 -0.94
CA ALA A 4 -4.96 13.98 -1.08
C ALA A 4 -5.72 13.63 0.21
N LEU A 5 -5.13 13.93 1.38
CA LEU A 5 -5.72 13.68 2.70
C LEU A 5 -6.70 14.76 3.14
N THR A 6 -6.70 15.94 2.50
CA THR A 6 -7.50 17.10 2.89
C THR A 6 -8.61 17.45 1.91
N LEU A 7 -8.91 16.56 0.95
CA LEU A 7 -10.05 16.75 0.03
C LEU A 7 -11.38 16.67 0.77
N ALA A 8 -12.40 17.39 0.27
CA ALA A 8 -13.75 17.36 0.85
C ALA A 8 -14.37 15.95 0.85
N ASN A 9 -14.03 15.11 -0.16
CA ASN A 9 -14.37 13.69 -0.22
C ASN A 9 -13.07 12.88 -0.39
N PRO A 10 -12.30 12.67 0.68
CA PRO A 10 -11.05 11.92 0.58
C PRO A 10 -11.35 10.46 0.27
N LYS A 11 -10.61 9.90 -0.69
CA LYS A 11 -10.56 8.46 -0.85
C LYS A 11 -9.90 7.85 0.37
N PHE A 12 -10.30 6.62 0.72
CA PHE A 12 -9.78 5.94 1.92
C PHE A 12 -8.45 5.20 1.68
N GLY A 13 -7.63 5.71 0.76
CA GLY A 13 -6.28 5.19 0.52
C GLY A 13 -5.45 6.05 -0.42
N ILE A 14 -4.17 5.72 -0.48
CA ILE A 14 -3.17 6.39 -1.31
C ILE A 14 -2.34 5.34 -2.05
N MET A 15 -2.06 5.58 -3.32
CA MET A 15 -1.12 4.78 -4.09
C MET A 15 -0.01 5.66 -4.67
N LEU A 16 1.23 5.38 -4.27
CA LEU A 16 2.42 5.95 -4.89
C LEU A 16 2.89 5.02 -6.00
N CYS A 17 2.82 5.47 -7.24
CA CYS A 17 3.24 4.69 -8.40
C CYS A 17 4.39 5.38 -9.15
N GLY A 18 5.26 4.59 -9.76
CA GLY A 18 6.39 5.11 -10.55
C GLY A 18 7.63 4.23 -10.48
N THR A 19 8.66 4.61 -11.21
CA THR A 19 9.89 3.82 -11.37
C THR A 19 10.61 3.53 -10.04
N CYS A 20 11.49 2.54 -10.04
CA CYS A 20 12.29 2.18 -8.88
C CYS A 20 13.28 3.33 -8.53
N GLY A 21 13.51 3.54 -7.22
CA GLY A 21 14.54 4.48 -6.74
C GLY A 21 14.13 5.95 -6.73
N ASN A 22 12.86 6.29 -6.93
CA ASN A 22 12.37 7.67 -6.96
C ASN A 22 11.78 8.19 -5.64
N GLY A 23 11.97 7.46 -4.52
CA GLY A 23 11.65 7.96 -3.18
C GLY A 23 10.27 7.57 -2.63
N LYS A 24 9.50 6.67 -3.26
CA LYS A 24 8.18 6.20 -2.75
C LYS A 24 8.26 5.63 -1.34
N THR A 25 9.18 4.69 -1.12
CA THR A 25 9.45 4.09 0.20
C THR A 25 9.87 5.14 1.22
N THR A 26 10.71 6.10 0.83
CA THR A 26 11.14 7.19 1.72
C THR A 26 9.95 8.03 2.17
N LEU A 27 9.03 8.38 1.26
CA LEU A 27 7.83 9.13 1.61
C LEU A 27 6.89 8.31 2.52
N LEU A 28 6.73 7.02 2.26
CA LEU A 28 5.94 6.14 3.13
C LEU A 28 6.52 6.09 4.56
N ARG A 29 7.84 5.94 4.68
CA ARG A 29 8.52 5.92 5.99
C ARG A 29 8.42 7.27 6.71
N ALA A 30 8.56 8.38 5.97
CA ALA A 30 8.35 9.72 6.52
C ALA A 30 6.92 9.90 7.05
N PHE A 31 5.92 9.37 6.34
CA PHE A 31 4.53 9.40 6.79
C PHE A 31 4.33 8.58 8.06
N GLN A 32 4.92 7.39 8.16
CA GLN A 32 4.90 6.58 9.38
C GLN A 32 5.51 7.34 10.57
N LEU A 33 6.68 7.95 10.38
CA LEU A 33 7.34 8.74 11.41
C LEU A 33 6.50 9.94 11.86
N LEU A 34 5.86 10.63 10.92
CA LEU A 34 4.95 11.73 11.25
C LEU A 34 3.77 11.26 12.10
N LEU A 35 3.13 10.15 11.74
CA LEU A 35 2.03 9.59 12.54
C LEU A 35 2.49 9.21 13.95
N ASN A 36 3.64 8.56 14.07
CA ASN A 36 4.20 8.18 15.37
C ASN A 36 4.53 9.42 16.23
N PHE A 37 5.09 10.47 15.61
CA PHE A 37 5.37 11.74 16.30
C PHE A 37 4.09 12.41 16.81
N LEU A 38 3.07 12.52 15.96
CA LEU A 38 1.79 13.12 16.31
C LEU A 38 1.08 12.33 17.41
N ASN A 39 1.14 10.99 17.31
CA ASN A 39 0.58 10.10 18.34
C ASN A 39 1.28 10.29 19.69
N GLY A 40 2.61 10.37 19.70
CA GLY A 40 3.41 10.63 20.90
C GLY A 40 3.17 12.01 21.52
N LYS A 41 2.65 12.97 20.75
CA LYS A 41 2.25 14.30 21.21
C LYS A 41 0.78 14.39 21.64
N GLY A 42 0.02 13.31 21.56
CA GLY A 42 -1.38 13.28 21.97
C GLY A 42 -2.34 13.98 21.01
N TYR A 43 -1.97 14.16 19.73
CA TYR A 43 -2.85 14.77 18.73
C TYR A 43 -4.00 13.86 18.28
N PHE A 44 -3.97 12.57 18.63
CA PHE A 44 -5.03 11.63 18.32
C PHE A 44 -5.73 11.16 19.60
N GLU A 45 -7.06 11.07 19.55
CA GLU A 45 -7.86 10.53 20.66
C GLU A 45 -7.59 9.06 20.94
N GLN A 46 -7.23 8.31 19.88
CA GLN A 46 -6.84 6.91 19.97
C GLN A 46 -5.45 6.71 19.35
N SER A 47 -4.70 5.75 19.88
CA SER A 47 -3.38 5.42 19.33
C SER A 47 -3.50 5.09 17.83
N THR A 48 -2.87 5.91 17.02
CA THR A 48 -2.94 5.84 15.55
C THR A 48 -1.55 5.56 15.00
N GLY A 49 -1.44 4.53 14.18
CA GLY A 49 -0.19 4.17 13.51
C GLY A 49 -0.46 3.43 12.21
N ILE A 50 0.51 3.40 11.32
CA ILE A 50 0.44 2.66 10.07
C ILE A 50 1.33 1.42 10.15
N ARG A 51 0.75 0.25 9.93
CA ARG A 51 1.50 -0.99 9.79
C ARG A 51 2.01 -1.11 8.36
N ILE A 52 3.30 -1.35 8.18
CA ILE A 52 3.90 -1.53 6.86
C ILE A 52 4.24 -3.01 6.67
N VAL A 53 3.81 -3.57 5.55
CA VAL A 53 4.11 -4.95 5.13
C VAL A 53 4.63 -4.94 3.70
N ASP A 54 5.58 -5.82 3.39
CA ASP A 54 6.03 -6.04 2.01
C ASP A 54 4.98 -6.92 1.30
N ALA A 55 4.67 -6.62 0.05
CA ALA A 55 3.68 -7.37 -0.73
C ALA A 55 4.00 -8.87 -0.81
N LYS A 56 5.28 -9.23 -0.90
CA LYS A 56 5.74 -10.63 -0.96
C LYS A 56 5.41 -11.43 0.31
N ASP A 57 5.29 -10.76 1.47
CA ASP A 57 5.05 -11.40 2.76
C ASP A 57 3.55 -11.61 3.04
N ILE A 58 2.65 -11.00 2.26
CA ILE A 58 1.19 -11.05 2.48
C ILE A 58 0.67 -12.48 2.50
N SER A 59 1.14 -13.34 1.60
CA SER A 59 0.70 -14.74 1.56
C SER A 59 0.98 -15.46 2.89
N ALA A 60 2.17 -15.29 3.45
CA ALA A 60 2.55 -15.88 4.74
C ALA A 60 1.74 -15.26 5.90
N LEU A 61 1.60 -13.93 5.90
CA LEU A 61 0.84 -13.20 6.91
C LEU A 61 -0.65 -13.55 6.92
N MET A 62 -1.24 -13.85 5.77
CA MET A 62 -2.65 -14.25 5.66
C MET A 62 -2.92 -15.68 6.14
N ARG A 63 -1.90 -16.56 6.09
CA ARG A 63 -1.99 -17.96 6.54
C ARG A 63 -1.78 -18.12 8.04
N ASP A 64 -0.96 -17.27 8.64
CA ASP A 64 -0.63 -17.35 10.06
C ASP A 64 -1.83 -16.93 10.92
N PRO A 65 -2.38 -17.84 11.76
CA PRO A 65 -3.49 -17.55 12.66
C PRO A 65 -3.20 -16.38 13.62
N HIS A 66 -1.94 -16.19 14.00
CA HIS A 66 -1.50 -15.14 14.91
C HIS A 66 -1.38 -13.77 14.22
N THR A 67 -1.26 -13.75 12.90
CA THR A 67 -1.12 -12.51 12.10
C THR A 67 -2.36 -12.15 11.27
N LYS A 68 -3.48 -12.87 11.44
CA LYS A 68 -4.78 -12.54 10.80
C LYS A 68 -5.20 -11.08 10.96
N THR A 69 -4.61 -10.37 11.92
CA THR A 69 -4.80 -8.93 12.14
C THR A 69 -4.35 -8.06 10.97
N VAL A 70 -3.54 -8.55 10.02
CA VAL A 70 -3.14 -7.75 8.84
C VAL A 70 -4.37 -7.30 8.05
N ARG A 71 -5.37 -8.15 7.97
CA ARG A 71 -6.61 -7.91 7.26
C ARG A 71 -7.40 -6.73 7.85
N ASN A 72 -7.49 -6.69 9.20
CA ASN A 72 -8.28 -5.73 9.95
C ASN A 72 -7.46 -4.54 10.48
N THR A 73 -6.16 -4.45 10.12
CA THR A 73 -5.33 -3.32 10.52
C THR A 73 -5.95 -2.01 10.03
N PRO A 74 -6.30 -1.05 10.89
CA PRO A 74 -7.00 0.18 10.49
C PRO A 74 -6.25 0.94 9.39
N MET A 75 -4.93 1.13 9.57
CA MET A 75 -4.07 1.76 8.57
C MET A 75 -2.97 0.79 8.15
N LEU A 76 -3.08 0.25 6.94
CA LEU A 76 -2.11 -0.69 6.38
C LEU A 76 -1.40 -0.06 5.19
N ALA A 77 -0.07 -0.19 5.15
CA ALA A 77 0.72 0.08 3.97
C ALA A 77 1.24 -1.23 3.37
N ILE A 78 1.04 -1.39 2.07
CA ILE A 78 1.57 -2.49 1.27
C ILE A 78 2.72 -1.93 0.42
N GLU A 79 3.94 -2.35 0.75
CA GLU A 79 5.15 -1.88 0.09
C GLU A 79 5.49 -2.78 -1.10
N ASP A 80 5.96 -2.16 -2.19
CA ASP A 80 6.42 -2.83 -3.42
C ASP A 80 5.40 -3.79 -4.05
N MET A 81 4.11 -3.44 -3.99
CA MET A 81 3.04 -4.20 -4.65
C MET A 81 3.35 -4.40 -6.14
N GLY A 82 3.19 -5.61 -6.60
CA GLY A 82 3.54 -6.04 -7.97
C GLY A 82 4.73 -6.97 -8.03
N ARG A 83 5.50 -7.12 -6.94
CA ARG A 83 6.66 -8.01 -6.86
C ARG A 83 6.32 -9.40 -6.32
N GLU A 84 5.18 -9.54 -5.68
CA GLU A 84 4.69 -10.82 -5.16
C GLU A 84 4.17 -11.74 -6.28
N ALA A 85 4.06 -13.05 -5.97
CA ALA A 85 3.32 -13.99 -6.80
C ALA A 85 1.84 -13.63 -6.78
N THR A 86 1.20 -13.61 -7.95
CA THR A 86 -0.25 -13.31 -8.07
C THR A 86 -1.08 -14.42 -7.47
N GLU A 87 -0.63 -15.66 -7.65
CA GLU A 87 -1.29 -16.87 -7.20
C GLU A 87 -0.34 -17.73 -6.39
N VAL A 88 -0.85 -18.39 -5.38
CA VAL A 88 -0.13 -19.36 -4.57
C VAL A 88 -0.96 -20.63 -4.44
N LEU A 89 -0.29 -21.78 -4.47
CA LEU A 89 -0.93 -23.06 -4.21
C LEU A 89 -1.02 -23.30 -2.70
N ASP A 90 -2.21 -23.65 -2.24
CA ASP A 90 -2.47 -24.03 -0.86
C ASP A 90 -3.36 -25.28 -0.83
N TYR A 91 -2.79 -26.42 -0.47
CA TYR A 91 -3.46 -27.73 -0.47
C TYR A 91 -4.23 -28.03 -1.77
N GLY A 92 -3.66 -27.66 -2.93
CA GLY A 92 -4.26 -27.89 -4.26
C GLY A 92 -5.22 -26.79 -4.72
N ASN A 93 -5.52 -25.80 -3.90
CA ASN A 93 -6.32 -24.64 -4.28
C ASN A 93 -5.41 -23.49 -4.76
N VAL A 94 -5.84 -22.79 -5.80
CA VAL A 94 -5.19 -21.56 -6.26
C VAL A 94 -5.76 -20.39 -5.46
N LEU A 95 -4.91 -19.69 -4.72
CA LEU A 95 -5.27 -18.52 -3.91
C LEU A 95 -4.57 -17.27 -4.44
N SER A 96 -5.23 -16.15 -4.33
CA SER A 96 -4.69 -14.82 -4.66
C SER A 96 -4.71 -13.91 -3.41
N PRO A 97 -3.78 -14.13 -2.44
CA PRO A 97 -3.86 -13.51 -1.11
C PRO A 97 -3.87 -11.99 -1.13
N VAL A 98 -3.13 -11.38 -2.07
CA VAL A 98 -3.11 -9.91 -2.22
C VAL A 98 -4.46 -9.39 -2.73
N VAL A 99 -5.06 -10.09 -3.70
CA VAL A 99 -6.39 -9.74 -4.22
C VAL A 99 -7.43 -9.86 -3.11
N ASP A 100 -7.43 -10.97 -2.37
CA ASP A 100 -8.37 -11.21 -1.26
C ASP A 100 -8.23 -10.15 -0.16
N LEU A 101 -6.99 -9.76 0.17
CA LEU A 101 -6.71 -8.71 1.13
C LEU A 101 -7.27 -7.36 0.66
N LEU A 102 -7.00 -6.99 -0.60
CA LEU A 102 -7.43 -5.72 -1.17
C LEU A 102 -8.95 -5.65 -1.31
N GLU A 103 -9.61 -6.75 -1.70
CA GLU A 103 -11.07 -6.82 -1.75
C GLU A 103 -11.71 -6.65 -0.39
N TYR A 104 -11.18 -7.32 0.61
CA TYR A 104 -11.65 -7.17 1.98
C TYR A 104 -11.51 -5.72 2.46
N ARG A 105 -10.33 -5.12 2.28
CA ARG A 105 -10.07 -3.75 2.72
C ARG A 105 -10.91 -2.71 1.99
N TYR A 106 -11.19 -2.95 0.71
CA TYR A 106 -12.15 -2.14 -0.05
C TYR A 106 -13.57 -2.21 0.55
N ASN A 107 -14.07 -3.43 0.83
CA ASN A 107 -15.41 -3.62 1.37
C ASN A 107 -15.57 -2.98 2.76
N GLU A 108 -14.54 -3.10 3.62
CA GLU A 108 -14.50 -2.52 4.97
C GLU A 108 -14.07 -1.04 5.00
N GLN A 109 -13.78 -0.45 3.85
CA GLN A 109 -13.29 0.95 3.71
C GLN A 109 -12.08 1.27 4.60
N LEU A 110 -11.18 0.31 4.79
CA LEU A 110 -9.99 0.46 5.62
C LEU A 110 -8.90 1.22 4.89
N PHE A 111 -8.29 2.20 5.57
CA PHE A 111 -7.23 3.01 4.97
C PHE A 111 -6.06 2.16 4.48
N THR A 112 -5.79 2.23 3.18
CA THR A 112 -4.77 1.43 2.52
C THR A 112 -3.78 2.33 1.79
N PHE A 113 -2.50 2.21 2.14
CA PHE A 113 -1.41 2.89 1.46
C PHE A 113 -0.65 1.87 0.61
N ILE A 114 -0.39 2.18 -0.66
CA ILE A 114 0.30 1.27 -1.58
C ILE A 114 1.51 1.98 -2.19
N THR A 115 2.65 1.29 -2.23
CA THR A 115 3.74 1.68 -3.13
C THR A 115 3.89 0.62 -4.21
N THR A 116 4.05 1.06 -5.47
CA THR A 116 4.18 0.14 -6.60
C THR A 116 5.03 0.75 -7.73
N ASN A 117 5.64 -0.12 -8.53
CA ASN A 117 6.26 0.25 -9.79
C ASN A 117 5.34 0.01 -11.00
N LEU A 118 4.16 -0.56 -10.77
CA LEU A 118 3.16 -0.82 -11.81
C LEU A 118 2.45 0.46 -12.22
N ASN A 119 2.14 0.59 -13.48
CA ASN A 119 1.18 1.57 -14.00
C ASN A 119 -0.25 1.00 -13.98
N ALA A 120 -1.25 1.80 -14.32
CA ALA A 120 -2.65 1.39 -14.29
C ALA A 120 -2.95 0.18 -15.20
N LYS A 121 -2.28 0.09 -16.36
CA LYS A 121 -2.43 -1.03 -17.29
C LYS A 121 -1.85 -2.31 -16.67
N ASP A 122 -0.68 -2.22 -16.05
CA ASP A 122 -0.01 -3.36 -15.42
C ASP A 122 -0.82 -3.86 -14.22
N VAL A 123 -1.42 -2.96 -13.42
CA VAL A 123 -2.33 -3.32 -12.32
C VAL A 123 -3.52 -4.11 -12.86
N ARG A 124 -4.16 -3.64 -13.93
CA ARG A 124 -5.30 -4.32 -14.56
C ARG A 124 -4.90 -5.69 -15.12
N GLN A 125 -3.71 -5.80 -15.71
CA GLN A 125 -3.21 -7.06 -16.27
C GLN A 125 -2.87 -8.07 -15.16
N LYS A 126 -2.25 -7.61 -14.06
CA LYS A 126 -1.78 -8.50 -12.98
C LYS A 126 -2.90 -8.91 -12.02
N TYR A 127 -3.79 -8.00 -11.64
CA TYR A 127 -4.79 -8.22 -10.59
C TYR A 127 -6.23 -8.28 -11.12
N GLY A 128 -6.41 -8.07 -12.42
CA GLY A 128 -7.73 -8.08 -13.07
C GLY A 128 -8.45 -6.74 -13.05
N ALA A 129 -9.48 -6.64 -13.90
CA ALA A 129 -10.28 -5.42 -14.06
C ALA A 129 -10.96 -5.00 -12.76
N ARG A 130 -11.49 -5.96 -11.99
CA ARG A 130 -12.23 -5.71 -10.75
C ARG A 130 -11.38 -4.99 -9.71
N ILE A 131 -10.12 -5.39 -9.50
CA ILE A 131 -9.20 -4.71 -8.58
C ILE A 131 -8.80 -3.34 -9.12
N ALA A 132 -8.54 -3.22 -10.43
CA ALA A 132 -8.20 -1.93 -11.05
C ALA A 132 -9.34 -0.90 -10.90
N ASP A 133 -10.59 -1.33 -11.03
CA ASP A 133 -11.75 -0.45 -10.86
C ASP A 133 -11.92 -0.03 -9.39
N ARG A 134 -11.76 -0.96 -8.44
CA ARG A 134 -11.75 -0.65 -7.00
C ARG A 134 -10.64 0.32 -6.61
N PHE A 135 -9.46 0.21 -7.22
CA PHE A 135 -8.37 1.16 -6.98
C PHE A 135 -8.75 2.59 -7.41
N ASN A 136 -9.50 2.73 -8.51
CA ASN A 136 -9.99 4.04 -8.94
C ASN A 136 -10.97 4.66 -7.92
N GLU A 137 -11.70 3.84 -7.18
CA GLU A 137 -12.64 4.31 -6.15
C GLU A 137 -11.94 4.60 -4.83
N MET A 138 -11.09 3.69 -4.36
CA MET A 138 -10.52 3.73 -3.01
C MET A 138 -9.23 4.54 -2.90
N LEU A 139 -8.42 4.64 -3.97
CA LEU A 139 -7.07 5.19 -3.89
C LEU A 139 -6.92 6.53 -4.60
N CYS A 140 -6.29 7.48 -3.91
CA CYS A 140 -5.71 8.65 -4.55
C CYS A 140 -4.36 8.27 -5.13
N VAL A 141 -4.25 8.25 -6.45
CA VAL A 141 -3.01 7.88 -7.15
C VAL A 141 -2.09 9.09 -7.25
N ILE A 142 -0.86 8.94 -6.78
CA ILE A 142 0.18 9.96 -6.82
C ILE A 142 1.35 9.41 -7.66
N PRO A 143 1.51 9.88 -8.91
CA PRO A 143 2.60 9.43 -9.75
C PRO A 143 3.94 10.04 -9.33
N PHE A 144 4.97 9.21 -9.26
CA PHE A 144 6.37 9.59 -9.06
C PHE A 144 7.08 9.55 -10.42
N THR A 145 7.17 10.68 -11.06
CA THR A 145 7.74 10.83 -12.42
C THR A 145 9.21 11.19 -12.42
N ALA A 146 9.80 11.53 -11.28
CA ALA A 146 11.21 11.86 -11.18
C ALA A 146 12.10 10.66 -11.54
N SER A 147 13.25 10.95 -12.15
CA SER A 147 14.31 9.97 -12.39
C SER A 147 14.80 9.36 -11.07
N SER A 148 15.34 8.12 -11.13
CA SER A 148 15.93 7.47 -9.97
C SER A 148 17.02 8.33 -9.33
N PHE A 149 16.97 8.44 -8.00
CA PHE A 149 18.05 9.04 -7.20
C PHE A 149 19.17 8.05 -6.91
N ARG A 150 18.99 6.76 -7.22
CA ARG A 150 20.02 5.73 -7.07
C ARG A 150 21.06 5.91 -8.17
N GLY A 151 22.30 6.18 -7.81
CA GLY A 151 23.41 6.35 -8.77
C GLY A 151 23.73 7.80 -9.13
N LYS A 152 23.06 8.80 -8.57
CA LYS A 152 23.60 10.15 -8.56
C LYS A 152 24.71 10.18 -7.50
N THR A 153 25.93 9.84 -7.92
CA THR A 153 27.12 10.13 -7.14
C THR A 153 27.12 11.63 -6.91
N LEU A 154 27.16 12.06 -5.66
CA LEU A 154 27.48 13.44 -5.31
C LEU A 154 28.93 13.65 -5.78
N ASN A 155 29.11 14.20 -6.96
CA ASN A 155 30.39 14.76 -7.35
C ASN A 155 30.57 16.01 -6.46
N THR A 156 31.24 15.79 -5.35
CA THR A 156 31.88 16.85 -4.57
C THR A 156 33.22 17.19 -5.21
#